data_6ad6f1bb4bf780ac59aa1500e889e6e7
#
_entry.id   6ad6f1bb4bf780ac59aa1500e889e6e7
#
_cell.length_a   1.000
_cell.length_b   1.000
_cell.length_c   1.000
_cell.angle_alpha   90.00
_cell.angle_beta   90.00
_cell.angle_gamma   90.00
#
_symmetry.space_group_name_H-M   'P 1'
#
loop_
_entity.id
_entity.type
_entity.pdbx_description
1 polymer ?
#
loop_
_entity_poly.entity_id
_entity_poly.type
_entity_poly.pdbx_seq_one_letter_code
_entity_poly.pdbx_strand_id
1 'polypeptide(L)'
;MNQFEPSVIEELNFYIKNHYELQDLQDGRDMGHLLTFIKDNESVKGDILELGSYKGGTTIMIAHFLKKIKSVKKVFACDAFIGLPYDDKFSTRAKNSVGMFSDTSAKLVLDKFRKFEVDDKIQLLEGLFEDTLNEKLKNNNFSIVIIDCDLYDATKYCLEFAYPR
;
A
#
# COMPACT_ATOMS: atom_id res chain seq x y z
N MET A 1 0.59 -23.25 8.08
CA MET A 1 -0.43 -22.78 7.13
C MET A 1 -1.90 -22.88 7.62
N ASN A 2 -2.19 -23.61 8.68
CA ASN A 2 -3.58 -23.70 9.21
C ASN A 2 -4.06 -22.48 10.01
N GLN A 3 -3.37 -21.36 9.93
CA GLN A 3 -3.65 -20.16 10.72
C GLN A 3 -4.59 -19.18 9.99
N PHE A 4 -4.70 -19.27 8.68
CA PHE A 4 -5.47 -18.36 7.84
C PHE A 4 -6.69 -19.05 7.21
N GLU A 5 -7.72 -18.29 6.89
CA GLU A 5 -8.89 -18.78 6.17
C GLU A 5 -8.56 -19.19 4.72
N PRO A 6 -9.36 -20.08 4.10
CA PRO A 6 -9.10 -20.58 2.74
C PRO A 6 -8.87 -19.47 1.70
N SER A 7 -9.67 -18.39 1.72
CA SER A 7 -9.53 -17.28 0.78
C SER A 7 -8.19 -16.54 0.89
N VAL A 8 -7.66 -16.42 2.12
CA VAL A 8 -6.35 -15.82 2.39
C VAL A 8 -5.24 -16.78 1.99
N ILE A 9 -5.38 -18.09 2.27
CA ILE A 9 -4.40 -19.10 1.88
C ILE A 9 -4.22 -19.14 0.34
N GLU A 10 -5.33 -19.11 -0.39
CA GLU A 10 -5.28 -19.07 -1.85
C GLU A 10 -4.59 -17.81 -2.37
N GLU A 11 -4.80 -16.67 -1.71
CA GLU A 11 -4.15 -15.41 -2.07
C GLU A 11 -2.65 -15.45 -1.75
N LEU A 12 -2.25 -16.05 -0.64
CA LEU A 12 -0.84 -16.28 -0.31
C LEU A 12 -0.17 -17.22 -1.33
N ASN A 13 -0.87 -18.20 -1.88
CA ASN A 13 -0.35 -19.02 -2.96
C ASN A 13 -0.13 -18.20 -4.25
N PHE A 14 -1.03 -17.26 -4.55
CA PHE A 14 -0.83 -16.30 -5.64
C PHE A 14 0.39 -15.42 -5.37
N TYR A 15 0.54 -14.89 -4.15
CA TYR A 15 1.70 -14.11 -3.71
C TYR A 15 3.02 -14.87 -3.92
N ILE A 16 3.11 -16.10 -3.41
CA ILE A 16 4.32 -16.94 -3.53
C ILE A 16 4.67 -17.18 -5.01
N LYS A 17 3.68 -17.48 -5.84
CA LYS A 17 3.87 -17.75 -7.28
C LYS A 17 4.40 -16.52 -8.02
N ASN A 18 4.00 -15.32 -7.63
CA ASN A 18 4.30 -14.08 -8.33
C ASN A 18 5.31 -13.19 -7.59
N HIS A 19 5.93 -13.68 -6.53
CA HIS A 19 6.78 -12.91 -5.63
C HIS A 19 7.85 -12.06 -6.36
N TYR A 20 8.57 -12.65 -7.31
CA TYR A 20 9.60 -11.93 -8.07
C TYR A 20 9.03 -10.77 -8.92
N GLU A 21 7.83 -10.92 -9.44
CA GLU A 21 7.19 -9.88 -10.25
C GLU A 21 6.53 -8.81 -9.40
N LEU A 22 5.99 -9.20 -8.26
CA LEU A 22 5.39 -8.26 -7.29
C LEU A 22 6.45 -7.32 -6.72
N GLN A 23 7.68 -7.81 -6.50
CA GLN A 23 8.77 -7.05 -5.90
C GLN A 23 8.35 -6.40 -4.57
N ASP A 24 7.54 -7.13 -3.81
CA ASP A 24 7.08 -6.77 -2.50
C ASP A 24 8.19 -7.01 -1.47
N LEU A 25 8.29 -6.13 -0.50
CA LEU A 25 9.26 -6.23 0.60
C LEU A 25 8.66 -6.89 1.86
N GLN A 26 7.34 -7.15 1.85
CA GLN A 26 6.66 -7.83 2.96
C GLN A 26 6.97 -9.33 2.97
N ASP A 27 6.94 -9.95 4.15
CA ASP A 27 6.96 -11.40 4.20
C ASP A 27 5.55 -12.00 4.04
N GLY A 28 5.49 -13.28 3.68
CA GLY A 28 4.20 -13.93 3.42
C GLY A 28 3.30 -14.04 4.65
N ARG A 29 3.86 -13.97 5.88
CA ARG A 29 3.09 -13.98 7.12
C ARG A 29 2.42 -12.64 7.33
N ASP A 30 3.16 -11.55 7.18
CA ASP A 30 2.66 -10.20 7.35
C ASP A 30 1.58 -9.91 6.30
N MET A 31 1.80 -10.34 5.06
CA MET A 31 0.77 -10.31 4.02
C MET A 31 -0.49 -11.08 4.42
N GLY A 32 -0.35 -12.27 4.97
CA GLY A 32 -1.49 -13.09 5.45
C GLY A 32 -2.29 -12.39 6.56
N HIS A 33 -1.61 -11.74 7.50
CA HIS A 33 -2.26 -10.96 8.56
C HIS A 33 -2.96 -9.72 7.99
N LEU A 34 -2.34 -9.01 7.06
CA LEU A 34 -2.94 -7.85 6.39
C LEU A 34 -4.22 -8.24 5.65
N LEU A 35 -4.18 -9.30 4.84
CA LEU A 35 -5.36 -9.76 4.10
C LEU A 35 -6.48 -10.25 5.02
N THR A 36 -6.13 -10.91 6.13
CA THR A 36 -7.10 -11.30 7.15
C THR A 36 -7.75 -10.07 7.78
N PHE A 37 -6.95 -9.09 8.17
CA PHE A 37 -7.46 -7.83 8.73
C PHE A 37 -8.39 -7.09 7.76
N ILE A 38 -8.04 -7.06 6.47
CA ILE A 38 -8.89 -6.46 5.42
C ILE A 38 -10.24 -7.19 5.34
N LYS A 39 -10.23 -8.51 5.36
CA LYS A 39 -11.45 -9.32 5.29
C LYS A 39 -12.34 -9.12 6.51
N ASP A 40 -11.76 -9.12 7.71
CA ASP A 40 -12.50 -8.97 8.96
C ASP A 40 -13.15 -7.58 9.08
N ASN A 41 -12.58 -6.57 8.40
CA ASN A 41 -13.08 -5.20 8.37
C ASN A 41 -13.82 -4.83 7.08
N GLU A 42 -14.24 -5.81 6.26
CA GLU A 42 -14.90 -5.55 4.99
C GLU A 42 -16.22 -4.76 5.16
N SER A 43 -16.95 -4.97 6.24
CA SER A 43 -18.20 -4.26 6.55
C SER A 43 -18.00 -2.81 7.01
N VAL A 44 -16.79 -2.42 7.40
CA VAL A 44 -16.48 -1.04 7.79
C VAL A 44 -16.52 -0.15 6.55
N LYS A 45 -17.27 0.94 6.57
CA LYS A 45 -17.40 1.87 5.45
C LYS A 45 -16.08 2.60 5.18
N GLY A 46 -15.76 2.80 3.90
CA GLY A 46 -14.58 3.48 3.42
C GLY A 46 -13.68 2.56 2.60
N ASP A 47 -12.75 3.17 1.90
CA ASP A 47 -11.76 2.50 1.07
C ASP A 47 -10.50 2.14 1.87
N ILE A 48 -9.50 1.63 1.20
CA ILE A 48 -8.18 1.34 1.79
C ILE A 48 -7.18 2.39 1.30
N LEU A 49 -6.41 2.95 2.22
CA LEU A 49 -5.34 3.91 1.92
C LEU A 49 -3.98 3.28 2.23
N GLU A 50 -3.09 3.25 1.26
CA GLU A 50 -1.70 2.85 1.40
C GLU A 50 -0.80 4.07 1.17
N LEU A 51 0.03 4.36 2.15
CA LEU A 51 0.97 5.48 2.18
C LEU A 51 2.39 4.94 2.20
N GLY A 52 3.07 5.01 1.06
CA GLY A 52 4.31 4.32 0.76
C GLY A 52 4.06 3.04 -0.05
N SER A 53 3.86 3.19 -1.36
CA SER A 53 3.52 2.04 -2.23
C SER A 53 4.74 1.47 -2.96
N TYR A 54 5.82 2.23 -3.06
CA TYR A 54 7.07 1.86 -3.75
C TYR A 54 6.81 1.23 -5.12
N LYS A 55 7.07 -0.07 -5.29
CA LYS A 55 6.84 -0.82 -6.54
C LYS A 55 5.42 -1.40 -6.67
N GLY A 56 4.54 -1.10 -5.74
CA GLY A 56 3.13 -1.47 -5.78
C GLY A 56 2.82 -2.94 -5.51
N GLY A 57 3.75 -3.70 -4.93
CA GLY A 57 3.54 -5.13 -4.65
C GLY A 57 2.40 -5.37 -3.67
N THR A 58 2.44 -4.71 -2.50
CA THR A 58 1.38 -4.76 -1.49
C THR A 58 0.05 -4.23 -2.05
N THR A 59 0.07 -3.12 -2.79
CA THR A 59 -1.12 -2.56 -3.46
C THR A 59 -1.80 -3.61 -4.35
N ILE A 60 -1.02 -4.33 -5.18
CA ILE A 60 -1.53 -5.37 -6.07
C ILE A 60 -2.17 -6.49 -5.28
N MET A 61 -1.52 -6.96 -4.23
CA MET A 61 -2.04 -8.04 -3.39
C MET A 61 -3.38 -7.67 -2.75
N ILE A 62 -3.48 -6.46 -2.21
CA ILE A 62 -4.72 -5.95 -1.64
C ILE A 62 -5.81 -5.88 -2.71
N ALA A 63 -5.52 -5.26 -3.85
CA ALA A 63 -6.49 -5.08 -4.93
C ALA A 63 -6.96 -6.42 -5.54
N HIS A 64 -6.04 -7.36 -5.73
CA HIS A 64 -6.36 -8.71 -6.20
C HIS A 64 -7.26 -9.46 -5.20
N PHE A 65 -6.94 -9.37 -3.90
CA PHE A 65 -7.76 -9.95 -2.84
C PHE A 65 -9.15 -9.31 -2.78
N LEU A 66 -9.27 -7.98 -2.90
CA LEU A 66 -10.56 -7.29 -2.97
C LEU A 66 -11.42 -7.78 -4.15
N LYS A 67 -10.81 -8.01 -5.32
CA LYS A 67 -11.52 -8.61 -6.47
C LYS A 67 -12.01 -10.01 -6.15
N LYS A 68 -11.16 -10.84 -5.55
CA LYS A 68 -11.48 -12.22 -5.17
C LYS A 68 -12.66 -12.31 -4.20
N ILE A 69 -12.68 -11.47 -3.17
CA ILE A 69 -13.80 -11.43 -2.20
C ILE A 69 -14.99 -10.62 -2.69
N LYS A 70 -14.95 -10.11 -3.92
CA LYS A 70 -15.98 -9.26 -4.54
C LYS A 70 -16.28 -7.98 -3.75
N SER A 71 -15.28 -7.43 -3.09
CA SER A 71 -15.38 -6.18 -2.37
C SER A 71 -15.68 -5.00 -3.30
N VAL A 72 -16.46 -4.04 -2.83
CA VAL A 72 -16.69 -2.77 -3.54
C VAL A 72 -15.60 -1.74 -3.27
N LYS A 73 -14.77 -1.96 -2.26
CA LYS A 73 -13.68 -1.06 -1.87
C LYS A 73 -12.65 -0.90 -2.97
N LYS A 74 -11.94 0.23 -2.93
CA LYS A 74 -10.76 0.54 -3.74
C LYS A 74 -9.54 0.70 -2.85
N VAL A 75 -8.37 0.68 -3.47
CA VAL A 75 -7.09 1.00 -2.84
C VAL A 75 -6.60 2.33 -3.38
N PHE A 76 -6.32 3.27 -2.51
CA PHE A 76 -5.62 4.52 -2.82
C PHE A 76 -4.14 4.29 -2.49
N ALA A 77 -3.31 4.22 -3.53
CA ALA A 77 -1.87 3.98 -3.42
C ALA A 77 -1.12 5.29 -3.61
N CYS A 78 -0.47 5.75 -2.55
CA CYS A 78 0.19 7.06 -2.52
C CYS A 78 1.70 6.89 -2.33
N ASP A 79 2.48 7.49 -3.23
CA ASP A 79 3.94 7.51 -3.16
C ASP A 79 4.47 8.67 -4.02
N ALA A 80 5.63 9.18 -3.67
CA ALA A 80 6.32 10.17 -4.49
C ALA A 80 7.03 9.55 -5.70
N PHE A 81 7.35 8.26 -5.66
CA PHE A 81 8.08 7.50 -6.69
C PHE A 81 9.45 8.09 -7.07
N ILE A 82 10.05 8.85 -6.16
CA ILE A 82 11.39 9.44 -6.30
C ILE A 82 12.38 8.87 -5.27
N GLY A 83 11.92 7.92 -4.44
CA GLY A 83 12.64 7.43 -3.27
C GLY A 83 12.50 8.36 -2.07
N LEU A 84 13.26 8.08 -1.01
CA LEU A 84 13.23 8.88 0.21
C LEU A 84 13.81 10.27 -0.06
N PRO A 85 13.04 11.37 0.16
CA PRO A 85 13.44 12.72 -0.26
C PRO A 85 14.43 13.38 0.70
N TYR A 86 14.59 12.89 1.93
CA TYR A 86 15.50 13.44 2.93
C TYR A 86 15.96 12.37 3.92
N ASP A 87 17.04 12.66 4.65
CA ASP A 87 17.50 11.81 5.75
C ASP A 87 16.67 12.03 7.01
N ASP A 88 16.24 10.94 7.62
CA ASP A 88 15.53 10.98 8.88
C ASP A 88 16.50 11.20 10.07
N LYS A 89 16.40 12.38 10.68
CA LYS A 89 17.21 12.73 11.87
C LYS A 89 16.81 11.97 13.13
N PHE A 90 15.65 11.34 13.15
CA PHE A 90 15.12 10.60 14.30
C PHE A 90 15.33 9.09 14.18
N SER A 91 15.74 8.60 13.01
CA SER A 91 15.98 7.18 12.76
C SER A 91 17.44 6.89 12.50
N THR A 92 17.99 5.93 13.25
CA THR A 92 19.34 5.42 12.96
C THR A 92 19.39 4.54 11.73
N ARG A 93 18.26 3.94 11.33
CA ARG A 93 18.14 3.10 10.14
C ARG A 93 18.04 3.92 8.86
N ALA A 94 17.33 5.04 8.90
CA ALA A 94 17.12 5.93 7.76
C ALA A 94 18.22 7.02 7.63
N LYS A 95 19.31 6.90 8.35
CA LYS A 95 20.46 7.79 8.20
C LYS A 95 21.19 7.49 6.90
N ASN A 96 21.44 8.52 6.09
CA ASN A 96 21.99 8.41 4.72
C ASN A 96 21.08 7.59 3.77
N SER A 97 19.78 7.76 3.91
CA SER A 97 18.77 7.02 3.13
C SER A 97 18.23 7.79 1.93
N VAL A 98 18.66 9.03 1.72
CA VAL A 98 18.21 9.84 0.58
C VAL A 98 18.39 9.07 -0.72
N GLY A 99 17.31 8.99 -1.52
CA GLY A 99 17.29 8.27 -2.79
C GLY A 99 17.10 6.75 -2.67
N MET A 100 17.05 6.17 -1.46
CA MET A 100 16.59 4.77 -1.34
C MET A 100 15.19 4.62 -1.92
N PHE A 101 14.90 3.45 -2.53
CA PHE A 101 13.62 3.17 -3.19
C PHE A 101 13.30 4.03 -4.42
N SER A 102 14.31 4.67 -5.04
CA SER A 102 14.13 5.49 -6.25
C SER A 102 14.12 4.67 -7.55
N ASP A 103 14.28 3.34 -7.48
CA ASP A 103 14.31 2.44 -8.64
C ASP A 103 12.90 2.05 -9.11
N THR A 104 11.98 3.02 -9.12
CA THR A 104 10.59 2.88 -9.54
C THR A 104 10.10 4.17 -10.20
N SER A 105 8.87 4.17 -10.68
CA SER A 105 8.14 5.36 -11.12
C SER A 105 6.64 5.07 -11.16
N ALA A 106 5.80 6.10 -11.07
CA ALA A 106 4.34 5.96 -11.17
C ALA A 106 3.94 5.21 -12.47
N LYS A 107 4.64 5.48 -13.59
CA LYS A 107 4.38 4.78 -14.86
C LYS A 107 4.65 3.28 -14.75
N LEU A 108 5.79 2.88 -14.21
CA LEU A 108 6.14 1.45 -14.05
C LEU A 108 5.13 0.74 -13.16
N VAL A 109 4.69 1.39 -12.08
CA VAL A 109 3.71 0.84 -11.15
C VAL A 109 2.33 0.72 -11.79
N LEU A 110 1.87 1.72 -12.55
CA LEU A 110 0.62 1.63 -13.32
C LEU A 110 0.65 0.52 -14.37
N ASP A 111 1.77 0.34 -15.08
CA ASP A 111 1.91 -0.73 -16.06
C ASP A 111 1.87 -2.11 -15.37
N LYS A 112 2.42 -2.22 -14.15
CA LYS A 112 2.33 -3.42 -13.33
C LYS A 112 0.90 -3.69 -12.86
N PHE A 113 0.13 -2.68 -12.43
CA PHE A 113 -1.28 -2.83 -12.06
C PHE A 113 -2.11 -3.40 -13.21
N ARG A 114 -1.88 -2.90 -14.43
CA ARG A 114 -2.54 -3.42 -15.65
C ARG A 114 -2.15 -4.85 -15.95
N LYS A 115 -0.85 -5.18 -15.82
CA LYS A 115 -0.35 -6.55 -16.02
C LYS A 115 -1.02 -7.55 -15.09
N PHE A 116 -1.29 -7.17 -13.84
CA PHE A 116 -1.99 -8.00 -12.85
C PHE A 116 -3.52 -7.84 -12.91
N GLU A 117 -4.04 -7.07 -13.87
CA GLU A 117 -5.48 -6.85 -14.08
C GLU A 117 -6.21 -6.33 -12.83
N VAL A 118 -5.57 -5.42 -12.07
CA VAL A 118 -6.11 -4.84 -10.83
C VAL A 118 -6.27 -3.32 -10.88
N ASP A 119 -5.92 -2.69 -11.99
CA ASP A 119 -5.95 -1.22 -12.15
C ASP A 119 -7.36 -0.61 -11.96
N ASP A 120 -8.41 -1.37 -12.21
CA ASP A 120 -9.79 -0.95 -11.94
C ASP A 120 -10.12 -0.81 -10.43
N LYS A 121 -9.32 -1.44 -9.57
CA LYS A 121 -9.44 -1.38 -8.10
C LYS A 121 -8.54 -0.36 -7.45
N ILE A 122 -7.61 0.26 -8.19
CA ILE A 122 -6.56 1.10 -7.63
C ILE A 122 -6.67 2.52 -8.14
N GLN A 123 -6.52 3.48 -7.24
CA GLN A 123 -6.26 4.87 -7.57
C GLN A 123 -4.84 5.23 -7.12
N LEU A 124 -3.95 5.44 -8.10
CA LEU A 124 -2.58 5.88 -7.84
C LEU A 124 -2.53 7.39 -7.65
N LEU A 125 -1.85 7.84 -6.59
CA LEU A 125 -1.55 9.25 -6.33
C LEU A 125 -0.05 9.43 -6.24
N GLU A 126 0.51 10.11 -7.24
CA GLU A 126 1.92 10.46 -7.31
C GLU A 126 2.16 11.82 -6.66
N GLY A 127 3.15 11.92 -5.78
CA GLY A 127 3.65 13.13 -5.14
C GLY A 127 3.94 12.96 -3.65
N LEU A 128 4.56 13.96 -3.05
CA LEU A 128 4.77 14.00 -1.61
C LEU A 128 3.44 14.01 -0.87
N PHE A 129 3.38 13.42 0.31
CA PHE A 129 2.14 13.33 1.09
C PHE A 129 1.59 14.70 1.45
N GLU A 130 2.46 15.65 1.80
CA GLU A 130 2.10 17.02 2.15
C GLU A 130 1.39 17.76 1.00
N ASP A 131 1.78 17.46 -0.24
CA ASP A 131 1.23 18.10 -1.43
C ASP A 131 -0.05 17.41 -1.92
N THR A 132 -0.18 16.09 -1.71
CA THR A 132 -1.21 15.28 -2.36
C THR A 132 -2.40 14.96 -1.46
N LEU A 133 -2.18 14.60 -0.18
CA LEU A 133 -3.26 14.02 0.63
C LEU A 133 -4.40 14.99 0.89
N ASN A 134 -4.10 16.20 1.39
CA ASN A 134 -5.13 17.20 1.67
C ASN A 134 -5.78 17.76 0.42
N GLU A 135 -5.07 17.82 -0.71
CA GLU A 135 -5.64 18.29 -1.96
C GLU A 135 -6.61 17.27 -2.56
N LYS A 136 -6.19 16.00 -2.62
CA LYS A 136 -6.89 14.96 -3.40
C LYS A 136 -7.81 14.08 -2.56
N LEU A 137 -7.54 13.92 -1.26
CA LEU A 137 -8.24 12.94 -0.41
C LEU A 137 -8.94 13.54 0.81
N LYS A 138 -9.01 14.87 0.95
CA LYS A 138 -9.62 15.51 2.13
C LYS A 138 -11.08 15.11 2.43
N ASN A 139 -11.82 14.67 1.42
CA ASN A 139 -13.23 14.28 1.52
C ASN A 139 -13.43 12.76 1.52
N ASN A 140 -12.34 11.97 1.49
CA ASN A 140 -12.42 10.52 1.51
C ASN A 140 -12.48 10.01 2.95
N ASN A 141 -13.15 8.87 3.13
CA ASN A 141 -13.11 8.10 4.36
C ASN A 141 -12.45 6.75 4.08
N PHE A 142 -11.64 6.30 5.01
CA PHE A 142 -10.91 5.06 4.89
C PHE A 142 -11.30 4.09 6.00
N SER A 143 -11.54 2.83 5.64
CA SER A 143 -11.76 1.77 6.61
C SER A 143 -10.46 1.22 7.16
N ILE A 144 -9.40 1.29 6.35
CA ILE A 144 -8.05 0.81 6.69
C ILE A 144 -7.04 1.79 6.12
N VAL A 145 -6.05 2.12 6.93
CA VAL A 145 -4.89 2.92 6.49
C VAL A 145 -3.61 2.15 6.81
N ILE A 146 -2.79 1.98 5.79
CA ILE A 146 -1.47 1.36 5.87
C ILE A 146 -0.45 2.49 5.73
N ILE A 147 0.42 2.65 6.71
CA ILE A 147 1.46 3.69 6.72
C ILE A 147 2.82 3.00 6.75
N ASP A 148 3.48 3.01 5.60
CA ASP A 148 4.79 2.37 5.37
C ASP A 148 5.72 3.33 4.61
N CYS A 149 5.95 4.50 5.18
CA CYS A 149 6.68 5.59 4.52
C CYS A 149 8.07 5.87 5.11
N ASP A 150 8.57 4.98 5.97
CA ASP A 150 9.93 4.92 6.52
C ASP A 150 10.40 6.14 7.35
N LEU A 151 9.99 7.35 7.01
CA LEU A 151 10.48 8.60 7.61
C LEU A 151 9.54 9.10 8.71
N TYR A 152 10.12 9.58 9.82
CA TYR A 152 9.35 10.03 10.99
C TYR A 152 8.39 11.18 10.66
N ASP A 153 8.88 12.24 10.01
CA ASP A 153 8.05 13.40 9.71
C ASP A 153 6.92 13.04 8.73
N ALA A 154 7.21 12.18 7.72
CA ALA A 154 6.21 11.64 6.80
C ALA A 154 5.18 10.77 7.53
N THR A 155 5.62 9.85 8.39
CA THR A 155 4.73 9.00 9.19
C THR A 155 3.83 9.84 10.10
N LYS A 156 4.38 10.85 10.76
CA LYS A 156 3.62 11.77 11.61
C LYS A 156 2.55 12.51 10.80
N TYR A 157 2.92 13.09 9.65
CA TYR A 157 1.97 13.77 8.77
C TYR A 157 0.85 12.83 8.30
N CYS A 158 1.20 11.62 7.89
CA CYS A 158 0.24 10.61 7.45
C CYS A 158 -0.73 10.20 8.56
N LEU A 159 -0.26 10.05 9.80
CA LEU A 159 -1.10 9.76 10.96
C LEU A 159 -2.06 10.93 11.26
N GLU A 160 -1.57 12.17 11.26
CA GLU A 160 -2.39 13.36 11.50
C GLU A 160 -3.46 13.53 10.40
N PHE A 161 -3.15 13.18 9.16
CA PHE A 161 -4.11 13.17 8.06
C PHE A 161 -5.15 12.06 8.21
N ALA A 162 -4.72 10.83 8.50
CA ALA A 162 -5.58 9.64 8.46
C ALA A 162 -6.51 9.52 9.68
N TYR A 163 -6.04 9.88 10.88
CA TYR A 163 -6.76 9.63 12.14
C TYR A 163 -8.19 10.16 12.17
N PRO A 164 -8.54 11.35 11.62
CA PRO A 164 -9.91 11.85 11.63
C PRO A 164 -10.78 11.32 10.47
N ARG A 165 -10.29 10.44 9.59
CA ARG A 165 -10.93 9.98 8.35
C ARG A 165 -11.14 8.48 8.32
#